data_debfbcd4c83cdff55b82362f5324ca49
#
_entry.id   debfbcd4c83cdff55b82362f5324ca49
#
_cell.length_a   1.000
_cell.length_b   1.000
_cell.length_c   1.000
_cell.angle_alpha   90.00
_cell.angle_beta   90.00
_cell.angle_gamma   90.00
#
_symmetry.space_group_name_H-M   'P 1'
#
loop_
_entity.id
_entity.type
_entity.pdbx_description
1 polymer ?
#
loop_
_entity_poly.entity_id
_entity_poly.type
_entity_poly.pdbx_seq_one_letter_code
_entity_poly.pdbx_strand_id
1 'polypeptide(L)'
;MRNVRIAAVVVVALIVIVVAVALINELALTPNRAVATVGDRSIILRDWQQRVIYERAQRIIYLENQLEAFGGDVGIVQQFGGSLINELLDDEGLGENVLNVMAEELVICDAAAERGIEITDADVQNEINSNFGFYGEGVSPTAQPEPTQTIQPTPSLTPIAPADATAVPTETPEPTATAGPSPTPFPTATPLSEAAFQEQFGGIMTSLTDLGASEAAYRNVVRAQLCRTRLADALAEEQSLSRTALQASIFVITADTEEAANEVQAQIEADGYLTAWNTIQSRIDDPEATEAPPTSSFELLWRTQDSLAASVGASVAALAFDLPVDEPSDVIAVDNGDDTTTYYLIMVSGREERELSESEYQTRQEELLQTFADEQLTGTLQLNELWRSRVPTLPVLDSKFLAAPTATPELEATEAVIPTIAVEEPTVAPEPTTTE
;
A
#
# COMPACT_ATOMS: atom_id res chain seq x y z
N MET A 1 35.96 -32.57 -62.03
CA MET A 1 36.22 -32.45 -60.57
C MET A 1 36.59 -31.02 -60.12
N ARG A 2 37.42 -30.25 -60.83
CA ARG A 2 37.81 -28.86 -60.44
C ARG A 2 36.64 -27.90 -60.35
N ASN A 3 35.70 -27.90 -61.32
CA ASN A 3 34.53 -27.04 -61.36
C ASN A 3 33.53 -27.35 -60.23
N VAL A 4 33.37 -28.62 -59.82
CA VAL A 4 32.52 -29.04 -58.70
C VAL A 4 33.07 -28.53 -57.34
N ARG A 5 34.39 -28.57 -57.17
CA ARG A 5 35.06 -28.03 -55.96
C ARG A 5 34.93 -26.51 -55.90
N ILE A 6 35.06 -25.79 -57.03
CA ILE A 6 34.87 -24.34 -57.06
C ILE A 6 33.40 -24.00 -56.77
N ALA A 7 32.45 -24.70 -57.33
CA ALA A 7 31.03 -24.49 -57.05
C ALA A 7 30.70 -24.74 -55.56
N ALA A 8 31.27 -25.81 -54.96
CA ALA A 8 31.09 -26.10 -53.55
C ALA A 8 31.68 -24.99 -52.66
N VAL A 9 32.86 -24.47 -52.97
CA VAL A 9 33.49 -23.36 -52.24
C VAL A 9 32.66 -22.07 -52.33
N VAL A 10 32.11 -21.77 -53.53
CA VAL A 10 31.24 -20.61 -53.70
C VAL A 10 29.97 -20.73 -52.89
N VAL A 11 29.32 -21.90 -52.85
CA VAL A 11 28.10 -22.13 -52.04
C VAL A 11 28.42 -21.98 -50.55
N VAL A 12 29.50 -22.56 -50.06
CA VAL A 12 29.93 -22.43 -48.68
C VAL A 12 30.20 -20.97 -48.33
N ALA A 13 30.91 -20.23 -49.20
CA ALA A 13 31.17 -18.80 -48.99
C ALA A 13 29.86 -17.98 -48.92
N LEU A 14 28.86 -18.26 -49.78
CA LEU A 14 27.54 -17.60 -49.71
C LEU A 14 26.79 -17.90 -48.42
N ILE A 15 26.83 -19.17 -47.96
CA ILE A 15 26.20 -19.55 -46.68
C ILE A 15 26.88 -18.80 -45.52
N VAL A 16 28.20 -18.69 -45.48
CA VAL A 16 28.93 -17.95 -44.44
C VAL A 16 28.56 -16.46 -44.46
N ILE A 17 28.45 -15.85 -45.64
CA ILE A 17 28.06 -14.46 -45.77
C ILE A 17 26.61 -14.24 -45.26
N VAL A 18 25.68 -15.13 -45.63
CA VAL A 18 24.27 -15.02 -45.16
C VAL A 18 24.20 -15.18 -43.64
N VAL A 19 24.91 -16.13 -43.07
CA VAL A 19 25.00 -16.33 -41.62
C VAL A 19 25.63 -15.11 -40.95
N ALA A 20 26.72 -14.59 -41.47
CA ALA A 20 27.37 -13.39 -40.93
C ALA A 20 26.43 -12.16 -40.94
N VAL A 21 25.71 -11.92 -42.05
CA VAL A 21 24.74 -10.84 -42.15
C VAL A 21 23.59 -11.06 -41.16
N ALA A 22 23.08 -12.27 -41.02
CA ALA A 22 22.03 -12.61 -40.06
C ALA A 22 22.48 -12.36 -38.63
N LEU A 23 23.73 -12.78 -38.28
CA LEU A 23 24.33 -12.54 -36.96
C LEU A 23 24.51 -11.03 -36.67
N ILE A 24 25.02 -10.27 -37.64
CA ILE A 24 25.18 -8.81 -37.49
C ILE A 24 23.82 -8.13 -37.30
N ASN A 25 22.80 -8.53 -38.06
CA ASN A 25 21.47 -8.00 -37.90
C ASN A 25 20.91 -8.31 -36.52
N GLU A 26 21.02 -9.56 -36.06
CA GLU A 26 20.46 -10.01 -34.78
C GLU A 26 21.22 -9.44 -33.56
N LEU A 27 22.55 -9.42 -33.60
CA LEU A 27 23.36 -9.04 -32.42
C LEU A 27 23.65 -7.53 -32.34
N ALA A 28 23.68 -6.83 -33.46
CA ALA A 28 24.07 -5.43 -33.49
C ALA A 28 22.92 -4.47 -33.88
N LEU A 29 22.07 -4.84 -34.84
CA LEU A 29 21.04 -3.92 -35.33
C LEU A 29 19.70 -4.10 -34.59
N THR A 30 19.27 -5.34 -34.35
CA THR A 30 17.98 -5.62 -33.72
C THR A 30 17.86 -5.06 -32.29
N PRO A 31 18.87 -5.16 -31.41
CA PRO A 31 18.78 -4.59 -30.05
C PRO A 31 18.62 -3.06 -30.00
N ASN A 32 19.03 -2.38 -31.07
CA ASN A 32 18.94 -0.92 -31.17
C ASN A 32 17.68 -0.45 -31.92
N ARG A 33 16.75 -1.34 -32.30
CA ARG A 33 15.48 -0.97 -32.90
C ARG A 33 14.51 -0.46 -31.86
N ALA A 34 13.74 0.57 -32.24
CA ALA A 34 12.68 1.09 -31.40
C ALA A 34 11.56 0.04 -31.20
N VAL A 35 11.15 -0.17 -29.98
CA VAL A 35 9.97 -0.98 -29.59
C VAL A 35 8.79 -0.09 -29.22
N ALA A 36 9.05 1.15 -28.81
CA ALA A 36 8.04 2.20 -28.69
C ALA A 36 8.64 3.55 -29.09
N THR A 37 7.79 4.47 -29.54
CA THR A 37 8.14 5.88 -29.75
C THR A 37 7.11 6.76 -29.09
N VAL A 38 7.58 7.88 -28.52
CA VAL A 38 6.75 8.94 -27.95
C VAL A 38 7.24 10.24 -28.56
N GLY A 39 6.48 10.82 -29.49
CA GLY A 39 6.94 11.92 -30.29
C GLY A 39 8.24 11.57 -31.04
N ASP A 40 9.29 12.36 -30.82
CA ASP A 40 10.61 12.18 -31.43
C ASP A 40 11.55 11.23 -30.65
N ARG A 41 11.12 10.75 -29.51
CA ARG A 41 11.89 9.87 -28.63
C ARG A 41 11.56 8.41 -28.88
N SER A 42 12.49 7.52 -28.57
CA SER A 42 12.31 6.09 -28.75
C SER A 42 12.85 5.27 -27.58
N ILE A 43 12.11 4.24 -27.23
CA ILE A 43 12.57 3.17 -26.35
C ILE A 43 13.11 2.06 -27.23
N ILE A 44 14.39 1.71 -27.07
CA ILE A 44 15.02 0.65 -27.86
C ILE A 44 14.85 -0.70 -27.20
N LEU A 45 14.86 -1.76 -28.01
CA LEU A 45 14.62 -3.14 -27.59
C LEU A 45 15.53 -3.58 -26.44
N ARG A 46 16.83 -3.26 -26.53
CA ARG A 46 17.81 -3.66 -25.50
C ARG A 46 17.47 -3.05 -24.14
N ASP A 47 17.14 -1.77 -24.09
CA ASP A 47 16.91 -1.06 -22.83
C ASP A 47 15.61 -1.53 -22.19
N TRP A 48 14.56 -1.76 -23.01
CA TRP A 48 13.33 -2.38 -22.55
C TRP A 48 13.54 -3.81 -22.04
N GLN A 49 14.31 -4.65 -22.74
CA GLN A 49 14.62 -6.01 -22.26
C GLN A 49 15.35 -6.00 -20.92
N GLN A 50 16.31 -5.10 -20.75
CA GLN A 50 17.01 -4.95 -19.45
C GLN A 50 16.07 -4.51 -18.34
N ARG A 51 15.10 -3.66 -18.65
CA ARG A 51 14.07 -3.25 -17.69
C ARG A 51 13.13 -4.40 -17.34
N VAL A 52 12.66 -5.18 -18.30
CA VAL A 52 11.83 -6.37 -18.03
C VAL A 52 12.55 -7.38 -17.14
N ILE A 53 13.84 -7.67 -17.44
CA ILE A 53 14.67 -8.56 -16.60
C ILE A 53 14.76 -8.01 -15.16
N TYR A 54 14.98 -6.71 -15.00
CA TYR A 54 15.03 -6.06 -13.69
C TYR A 54 13.69 -6.18 -12.95
N GLU A 55 12.58 -5.92 -13.60
CA GLU A 55 11.24 -6.01 -13.00
C GLU A 55 10.90 -7.45 -12.57
N ARG A 56 11.28 -8.44 -13.38
CA ARG A 56 11.15 -9.86 -13.01
C ARG A 56 11.99 -10.20 -11.80
N ALA A 57 13.27 -9.77 -11.80
CA ALA A 57 14.20 -10.03 -10.71
C ALA A 57 13.70 -9.43 -9.38
N GLN A 58 13.21 -8.18 -9.41
CA GLN A 58 12.64 -7.54 -8.21
C GLN A 58 11.45 -8.31 -7.63
N ARG A 59 10.51 -8.74 -8.47
CA ARG A 59 9.33 -9.52 -8.04
C ARG A 59 9.74 -10.86 -7.43
N ILE A 60 10.71 -11.53 -8.02
CA ILE A 60 11.23 -12.80 -7.50
C ILE A 60 11.92 -12.58 -6.15
N ILE A 61 12.78 -11.57 -6.02
CA ILE A 61 13.45 -11.24 -4.74
C ILE A 61 12.40 -10.92 -3.67
N TYR A 62 11.36 -10.18 -4.02
CA TYR A 62 10.28 -9.86 -3.09
C TYR A 62 9.56 -11.11 -2.59
N LEU A 63 9.20 -12.04 -3.50
CA LEU A 63 8.55 -13.31 -3.12
C LEU A 63 9.47 -14.20 -2.26
N GLU A 64 10.77 -14.25 -2.56
CA GLU A 64 11.75 -14.98 -1.75
C GLU A 64 11.90 -14.38 -0.35
N ASN A 65 11.96 -13.05 -0.24
CA ASN A 65 12.01 -12.36 1.05
C ASN A 65 10.73 -12.60 1.87
N GLN A 66 9.56 -12.59 1.22
CA GLN A 66 8.31 -12.96 1.90
C GLN A 66 8.34 -14.41 2.38
N LEU A 67 8.85 -15.34 1.56
CA LEU A 67 8.96 -16.74 1.93
C LEU A 67 9.85 -16.92 3.18
N GLU A 68 10.96 -16.20 3.24
CA GLU A 68 11.83 -16.20 4.42
C GLU A 68 11.12 -15.60 5.65
N ALA A 69 10.46 -14.46 5.49
CA ALA A 69 9.71 -13.78 6.56
C ALA A 69 8.58 -14.64 7.14
N PHE A 70 7.92 -15.45 6.31
CA PHE A 70 6.86 -16.39 6.73
C PHE A 70 7.39 -17.80 7.08
N GLY A 71 8.70 -17.93 7.35
CA GLY A 71 9.30 -19.18 7.82
C GLY A 71 9.26 -20.32 6.80
N GLY A 72 9.18 -20.01 5.51
CA GLY A 72 9.15 -20.97 4.41
C GLY A 72 7.74 -21.44 4.01
N ASP A 73 6.68 -20.82 4.53
CA ASP A 73 5.30 -21.19 4.17
C ASP A 73 4.90 -20.59 2.81
N VAL A 74 4.99 -21.42 1.78
CA VAL A 74 4.64 -21.05 0.40
C VAL A 74 3.14 -20.74 0.26
N GLY A 75 2.26 -21.39 1.05
CA GLY A 75 0.82 -21.15 0.99
C GLY A 75 0.47 -19.71 1.37
N ILE A 76 1.11 -19.19 2.41
CA ILE A 76 0.95 -17.78 2.82
C ILE A 76 1.46 -16.83 1.71
N VAL A 77 2.64 -17.14 1.14
CA VAL A 77 3.18 -16.31 0.05
C VAL A 77 2.27 -16.32 -1.17
N GLN A 78 1.69 -17.47 -1.54
CA GLN A 78 0.71 -17.54 -2.64
C GLN A 78 -0.56 -16.74 -2.35
N GLN A 79 -1.02 -16.71 -1.11
CA GLN A 79 -2.19 -15.94 -0.72
C GLN A 79 -1.96 -14.43 -0.85
N PHE A 80 -0.83 -13.92 -0.40
CA PHE A 80 -0.53 -12.48 -0.42
C PHE A 80 0.24 -12.01 -1.67
N GLY A 81 1.03 -12.87 -2.27
CA GLY A 81 1.84 -12.59 -3.46
C GLY A 81 1.25 -13.12 -4.77
N GLY A 82 0.00 -13.64 -4.76
CA GLY A 82 -0.61 -14.28 -5.93
C GLY A 82 -0.70 -13.39 -7.17
N SER A 83 -0.92 -12.09 -7.01
CA SER A 83 -0.91 -11.13 -8.12
C SER A 83 0.47 -11.05 -8.78
N LEU A 84 1.55 -10.95 -8.01
CA LEU A 84 2.91 -10.92 -8.53
C LEU A 84 3.31 -12.23 -9.20
N ILE A 85 2.86 -13.36 -8.66
CA ILE A 85 3.08 -14.68 -9.27
C ILE A 85 2.39 -14.72 -10.66
N ASN A 86 1.14 -14.27 -10.76
CA ASN A 86 0.41 -14.22 -12.03
C ASN A 86 1.07 -13.27 -13.05
N GLU A 87 1.54 -12.09 -12.61
CA GLU A 87 2.30 -11.17 -13.46
C GLU A 87 3.60 -11.82 -14.00
N LEU A 88 4.31 -12.58 -13.17
CA LEU A 88 5.53 -13.30 -13.59
C LEU A 88 5.25 -14.45 -14.58
N LEU A 89 4.02 -14.99 -14.58
CA LEU A 89 3.59 -16.05 -15.51
C LEU A 89 3.04 -15.48 -16.83
N ASP A 90 2.63 -14.23 -16.84
CA ASP A 90 2.19 -13.52 -18.04
C ASP A 90 3.34 -12.67 -18.61
N ASP A 91 4.26 -13.33 -19.33
CA ASP A 91 5.43 -12.67 -19.90
C ASP A 91 5.04 -11.50 -20.84
N GLU A 92 3.99 -11.68 -21.65
CA GLU A 92 3.54 -10.65 -22.61
C GLU A 92 2.90 -9.46 -21.87
N GLY A 93 2.01 -9.72 -20.92
CA GLY A 93 1.37 -8.68 -20.12
C GLY A 93 2.39 -7.88 -19.30
N LEU A 94 3.35 -8.56 -18.66
CA LEU A 94 4.43 -7.89 -17.96
C LEU A 94 5.30 -7.05 -18.90
N GLY A 95 5.62 -7.58 -20.08
CA GLY A 95 6.41 -6.88 -21.10
C GLY A 95 5.72 -5.61 -21.60
N GLU A 96 4.41 -5.66 -21.83
CA GLU A 96 3.59 -4.51 -22.25
C GLU A 96 3.50 -3.47 -21.13
N ASN A 97 3.24 -3.90 -19.89
CA ASN A 97 3.19 -3.02 -18.75
C ASN A 97 4.51 -2.26 -18.56
N VAL A 98 5.65 -2.97 -18.60
CA VAL A 98 6.98 -2.34 -18.51
C VAL A 98 7.20 -1.34 -19.64
N LEU A 99 6.73 -1.61 -20.85
CA LEU A 99 6.88 -0.71 -21.98
C LEU A 99 6.06 0.59 -21.77
N ASN A 100 4.85 0.49 -21.24
CA ASN A 100 3.99 1.62 -20.93
C ASN A 100 4.62 2.46 -19.79
N VAL A 101 5.12 1.82 -18.73
CA VAL A 101 5.82 2.52 -17.63
C VAL A 101 7.05 3.27 -18.17
N MET A 102 7.86 2.65 -19.03
CA MET A 102 9.03 3.30 -19.63
C MET A 102 8.64 4.47 -20.55
N ALA A 103 7.51 4.39 -21.24
CA ALA A 103 6.99 5.50 -22.06
C ALA A 103 6.57 6.68 -21.18
N GLU A 104 5.91 6.40 -20.07
CA GLU A 104 5.56 7.42 -19.06
C GLU A 104 6.80 8.07 -18.43
N GLU A 105 7.76 7.25 -17.98
CA GLU A 105 9.05 7.73 -17.44
C GLU A 105 9.80 8.64 -18.44
N LEU A 106 9.76 8.29 -19.72
CA LEU A 106 10.39 9.06 -20.78
C LEU A 106 9.76 10.45 -20.90
N VAL A 107 8.42 10.53 -20.94
CA VAL A 107 7.68 11.79 -20.99
C VAL A 107 7.96 12.66 -19.76
N ILE A 108 7.91 12.05 -18.58
CA ILE A 108 8.14 12.74 -17.31
C ILE A 108 9.57 13.30 -17.24
N CYS A 109 10.59 12.51 -17.59
CA CYS A 109 11.96 12.98 -17.57
C CYS A 109 12.25 14.05 -18.64
N ASP A 110 11.66 13.94 -19.83
CA ASP A 110 11.78 14.97 -20.86
C ASP A 110 11.10 16.28 -20.40
N ALA A 111 9.90 16.21 -19.85
CA ALA A 111 9.20 17.38 -19.32
C ALA A 111 9.92 18.04 -18.14
N ALA A 112 10.59 17.26 -17.29
CA ALA A 112 11.46 17.76 -16.24
C ALA A 112 12.67 18.52 -16.83
N ALA A 113 13.34 17.93 -17.83
CA ALA A 113 14.48 18.55 -18.51
C ALA A 113 14.10 19.85 -19.23
N GLU A 114 12.93 19.93 -19.88
CA GLU A 114 12.41 21.15 -20.51
C GLU A 114 12.19 22.29 -19.50
N ARG A 115 11.91 21.95 -18.24
CA ARG A 115 11.80 22.90 -17.11
C ARG A 115 13.13 23.22 -16.44
N GLY A 116 14.25 22.69 -16.98
CA GLY A 116 15.59 22.90 -16.41
C GLY A 116 15.87 22.01 -15.18
N ILE A 117 15.05 20.98 -14.93
CA ILE A 117 15.27 20.00 -13.87
C ILE A 117 16.21 18.92 -14.40
N GLU A 118 17.48 19.02 -14.05
CA GLU A 118 18.50 18.03 -14.42
C GLU A 118 18.68 17.01 -13.27
N ILE A 119 18.64 15.72 -13.62
CA ILE A 119 18.93 14.61 -12.69
C ILE A 119 20.33 14.09 -12.99
N THR A 120 21.27 14.42 -12.12
CA THR A 120 22.69 14.01 -12.24
C THR A 120 22.92 12.62 -11.66
N ASP A 121 24.07 11.99 -12.00
CA ASP A 121 24.47 10.73 -11.36
C ASP A 121 24.72 10.88 -9.86
N ALA A 122 25.10 12.09 -9.41
CA ALA A 122 25.23 12.39 -7.99
C ALA A 122 23.87 12.43 -7.29
N ASP A 123 22.83 12.96 -7.93
CA ASP A 123 21.46 12.92 -7.40
C ASP A 123 20.98 11.48 -7.25
N VAL A 124 21.19 10.65 -8.28
CA VAL A 124 20.86 9.22 -8.25
C VAL A 124 21.60 8.50 -7.11
N GLN A 125 22.89 8.79 -6.91
CA GLN A 125 23.66 8.18 -5.82
C GLN A 125 23.16 8.65 -4.45
N ASN A 126 22.83 9.94 -4.30
CA ASN A 126 22.27 10.47 -3.05
C ASN A 126 20.92 9.84 -2.72
N GLU A 127 20.07 9.65 -3.74
CA GLU A 127 18.77 8.97 -3.55
C GLU A 127 18.96 7.53 -3.13
N ILE A 128 19.88 6.80 -3.78
CA ILE A 128 20.23 5.43 -3.37
C ILE A 128 20.70 5.43 -1.91
N ASN A 129 21.60 6.32 -1.53
CA ASN A 129 22.08 6.42 -0.16
C ASN A 129 20.94 6.67 0.83
N SER A 130 20.04 7.61 0.50
CA SER A 130 18.87 7.97 1.31
C SER A 130 17.92 6.79 1.52
N ASN A 131 17.66 6.01 0.47
CA ASN A 131 16.79 4.83 0.53
C ASN A 131 17.31 3.73 1.48
N PHE A 132 18.62 3.72 1.73
CA PHE A 132 19.26 2.85 2.74
C PHE A 132 19.43 3.52 4.11
N GLY A 133 19.01 4.78 4.27
CA GLY A 133 19.26 5.54 5.50
C GLY A 133 20.71 5.91 5.71
N PHE A 134 21.52 5.95 4.64
CA PHE A 134 22.90 6.38 4.65
C PHE A 134 23.00 7.84 4.17
N TYR A 135 23.33 8.76 5.08
CA TYR A 135 23.39 10.20 4.79
C TYR A 135 24.84 10.74 4.81
N GLY A 136 25.85 9.86 4.78
CA GLY A 136 27.25 10.22 4.93
C GLY A 136 27.65 10.43 6.40
N GLU A 137 28.90 10.83 6.63
CA GLU A 137 29.36 11.11 7.98
C GLU A 137 28.68 12.36 8.56
N GLY A 138 27.62 12.17 9.32
CA GLY A 138 27.24 13.16 10.31
C GLY A 138 25.87 13.82 10.21
N VAL A 139 24.99 13.47 9.25
CA VAL A 139 23.63 14.06 9.24
C VAL A 139 22.58 13.00 8.95
N SER A 140 21.99 12.46 10.01
CA SER A 140 20.66 11.85 9.89
C SER A 140 19.66 13.00 9.76
N PRO A 141 18.78 13.07 8.76
CA PRO A 141 17.68 14.00 8.81
C PRO A 141 16.89 13.66 10.06
N THR A 142 16.87 14.59 11.01
CA THR A 142 15.97 14.50 12.14
C THR A 142 14.58 14.47 11.54
N ALA A 143 13.86 13.35 11.66
CA ALA A 143 12.47 13.32 11.31
C ALA A 143 11.82 14.52 11.99
N GLN A 144 11.32 15.47 11.20
CA GLN A 144 10.60 16.60 11.73
C GLN A 144 9.41 15.98 12.47
N PRO A 145 9.26 16.20 13.79
CA PRO A 145 8.14 15.62 14.50
C PRO A 145 6.88 16.11 13.78
N GLU A 146 6.07 15.17 13.29
CA GLU A 146 4.72 15.52 12.82
C GLU A 146 4.08 16.38 13.91
N PRO A 147 3.47 17.51 13.57
CA PRO A 147 2.81 18.33 14.56
C PRO A 147 1.77 17.46 15.25
N THR A 148 2.08 17.05 16.48
CA THR A 148 1.12 16.32 17.31
C THR A 148 -0.09 17.23 17.40
N GLN A 149 -1.20 16.83 16.80
CA GLN A 149 -2.45 17.56 16.91
C GLN A 149 -2.71 17.71 18.41
N THR A 150 -2.56 18.92 18.91
CA THR A 150 -2.91 19.22 20.29
C THR A 150 -4.41 19.03 20.38
N ILE A 151 -4.83 17.91 20.98
CA ILE A 151 -6.24 17.70 21.32
C ILE A 151 -6.59 18.87 22.23
N GLN A 152 -7.35 19.84 21.71
CA GLN A 152 -7.91 20.89 22.56
C GLN A 152 -8.74 20.18 23.61
N PRO A 153 -8.54 20.49 24.92
CA PRO A 153 -9.35 19.88 25.95
C PRO A 153 -10.81 20.24 25.66
N THR A 154 -11.63 19.23 25.46
CA THR A 154 -13.09 19.35 25.38
C THR A 154 -13.56 20.22 26.55
N PRO A 155 -14.32 21.30 26.34
CA PRO A 155 -14.80 22.11 27.44
C PRO A 155 -15.65 21.24 28.36
N SER A 156 -15.13 20.98 29.56
CA SER A 156 -15.86 20.28 30.60
C SER A 156 -17.10 21.11 30.93
N LEU A 157 -18.29 20.59 30.65
CA LEU A 157 -19.54 21.19 31.06
C LEU A 157 -19.54 21.27 32.59
N THR A 158 -19.34 22.45 33.12
CA THR A 158 -19.50 22.73 34.55
C THR A 158 -20.98 22.59 34.90
N PRO A 159 -21.36 21.70 35.82
CA PRO A 159 -22.77 21.61 36.23
C PRO A 159 -23.20 22.91 36.87
N ILE A 160 -24.29 23.50 36.35
CA ILE A 160 -24.93 24.68 36.93
C ILE A 160 -25.52 24.26 38.26
N ALA A 161 -24.91 24.71 39.36
CA ALA A 161 -25.47 24.55 40.69
C ALA A 161 -26.65 25.53 40.89
N PRO A 162 -27.76 25.11 41.53
CA PRO A 162 -28.86 26.03 41.86
C PRO A 162 -28.43 27.09 42.87
N ALA A 163 -28.79 28.33 42.59
CA ALA A 163 -28.57 29.46 43.47
C ALA A 163 -29.41 29.28 44.78
N ASP A 164 -28.73 29.03 45.87
CA ASP A 164 -29.01 29.52 47.23
C ASP A 164 -28.24 28.72 48.29
N ALA A 165 -27.08 29.22 48.71
CA ALA A 165 -26.57 29.03 50.05
C ALA A 165 -25.36 29.94 50.27
N THR A 166 -25.51 30.93 51.10
CA THR A 166 -24.44 31.77 51.65
C THR A 166 -23.55 30.92 52.54
N ALA A 167 -22.30 30.64 52.13
CA ALA A 167 -21.25 30.09 53.01
C ALA A 167 -19.94 30.80 52.70
N VAL A 168 -19.30 31.26 53.76
CA VAL A 168 -18.00 31.94 53.82
C VAL A 168 -16.93 31.03 53.22
N PRO A 169 -16.03 31.47 52.29
CA PRO A 169 -14.99 30.62 51.73
C PRO A 169 -13.84 30.46 52.73
N THR A 170 -13.57 29.23 53.13
CA THR A 170 -12.29 28.83 53.71
C THR A 170 -11.38 28.50 52.49
N GLU A 171 -10.25 29.23 52.37
CA GLU A 171 -9.29 29.00 51.31
C GLU A 171 -8.65 27.59 51.52
N THR A 172 -8.98 26.67 50.62
CA THR A 172 -8.34 25.40 50.49
C THR A 172 -7.11 25.61 49.58
N PRO A 173 -5.87 25.21 49.97
CA PRO A 173 -4.72 25.38 49.10
C PRO A 173 -4.93 24.59 47.81
N GLU A 174 -4.68 25.26 46.68
CA GLU A 174 -4.69 24.64 45.32
C GLU A 174 -3.73 23.44 45.32
N PRO A 175 -4.17 22.30 44.78
CA PRO A 175 -3.25 21.18 44.60
C PRO A 175 -2.17 21.58 43.56
N THR A 176 -0.91 21.59 44.00
CA THR A 176 0.23 21.77 43.10
C THR A 176 0.21 20.67 42.06
N ALA A 177 0.10 21.04 40.80
CA ALA A 177 0.13 20.11 39.69
C ALA A 177 1.49 19.35 39.74
N THR A 178 1.43 18.07 40.03
CA THR A 178 2.59 17.19 39.90
C THR A 178 2.93 17.09 38.41
N ALA A 179 4.12 17.54 38.01
CA ALA A 179 4.60 17.36 36.64
C ALA A 179 4.52 15.89 36.28
N GLY A 180 3.72 15.55 35.27
CA GLY A 180 3.67 14.20 34.74
C GLY A 180 5.03 13.73 34.24
N PRO A 181 5.27 12.42 34.12
CA PRO A 181 6.53 11.92 33.61
C PRO A 181 6.79 12.52 32.24
N SER A 182 7.99 13.12 32.08
CA SER A 182 8.46 13.61 30.77
C SER A 182 8.45 12.45 29.81
N PRO A 183 7.89 12.60 28.58
CA PRO A 183 7.91 11.54 27.61
C PRO A 183 9.36 11.12 27.35
N THR A 184 9.64 9.83 27.48
CA THR A 184 10.94 9.27 27.15
C THR A 184 11.18 9.55 25.66
N PRO A 185 12.27 10.22 25.27
CA PRO A 185 12.55 10.44 23.86
C PRO A 185 12.64 9.09 23.14
N PHE A 186 11.96 8.99 22.00
CA PHE A 186 12.11 7.81 21.13
C PHE A 186 13.59 7.64 20.79
N PRO A 187 14.12 6.40 20.73
CA PRO A 187 15.48 6.18 20.32
C PRO A 187 15.70 6.74 18.93
N THR A 188 16.60 7.70 18.79
CA THR A 188 17.02 8.22 17.49
C THR A 188 17.63 7.07 16.71
N ALA A 189 17.14 6.82 15.49
CA ALA A 189 17.70 5.79 14.62
C ALA A 189 19.21 6.06 14.45
N THR A 190 20.03 5.05 14.73
CA THR A 190 21.47 5.15 14.54
C THR A 190 21.75 5.26 13.04
N PRO A 191 22.44 6.30 12.55
CA PRO A 191 22.78 6.41 11.15
C PRO A 191 23.55 5.18 10.67
N LEU A 192 23.22 4.70 9.46
CA LEU A 192 23.93 3.58 8.87
C LEU A 192 25.38 3.99 8.60
N SER A 193 26.35 3.12 8.95
CA SER A 193 27.75 3.37 8.60
C SER A 193 28.01 3.11 7.12
N GLU A 194 29.05 3.73 6.56
CA GLU A 194 29.51 3.45 5.17
C GLU A 194 29.71 1.95 4.92
N ALA A 195 30.35 1.23 5.85
CA ALA A 195 30.58 -0.20 5.72
C ALA A 195 29.28 -1.00 5.67
N ALA A 196 28.31 -0.67 6.52
CA ALA A 196 27.00 -1.33 6.55
C ALA A 196 26.16 -0.99 5.30
N PHE A 197 26.26 0.26 4.80
CA PHE A 197 25.65 0.64 3.52
C PHE A 197 26.21 -0.17 2.36
N GLN A 198 27.55 -0.28 2.26
CA GLN A 198 28.19 -1.04 1.18
C GLN A 198 27.84 -2.53 1.25
N GLU A 199 27.70 -3.09 2.44
CA GLU A 199 27.27 -4.48 2.63
C GLU A 199 25.84 -4.69 2.15
N GLN A 200 24.90 -3.84 2.59
CA GLN A 200 23.47 -3.94 2.21
C GLN A 200 23.27 -3.69 0.73
N PHE A 201 23.81 -2.59 0.21
CA PHE A 201 23.71 -2.26 -1.22
C PHE A 201 24.36 -3.34 -2.08
N GLY A 202 25.58 -3.79 -1.71
CA GLY A 202 26.28 -4.88 -2.40
C GLY A 202 25.48 -6.19 -2.38
N GLY A 203 24.81 -6.51 -1.29
CA GLY A 203 23.92 -7.67 -1.18
C GLY A 203 22.76 -7.61 -2.18
N ILE A 204 22.06 -6.46 -2.23
CA ILE A 204 20.96 -6.26 -3.20
C ILE A 204 21.45 -6.31 -4.63
N MET A 205 22.58 -5.66 -4.93
CA MET A 205 23.16 -5.71 -6.29
C MET A 205 23.59 -7.12 -6.69
N THR A 206 24.10 -7.90 -5.75
CA THR A 206 24.44 -9.32 -6.00
C THR A 206 23.17 -10.11 -6.33
N SER A 207 22.14 -10.00 -5.52
CA SER A 207 20.85 -10.69 -5.76
C SER A 207 20.24 -10.34 -7.12
N LEU A 208 20.28 -9.06 -7.50
CA LEU A 208 19.79 -8.60 -8.81
C LEU A 208 20.65 -9.16 -9.96
N THR A 209 21.98 -9.13 -9.84
CA THR A 209 22.90 -9.57 -10.90
C THR A 209 22.88 -11.08 -11.06
N ASP A 210 22.72 -11.86 -10.01
CA ASP A 210 22.54 -13.30 -10.04
C ASP A 210 21.28 -13.72 -10.82
N LEU A 211 20.26 -12.86 -10.80
CA LEU A 211 19.04 -13.01 -11.60
C LEU A 211 19.13 -12.36 -13.01
N GLY A 212 20.29 -11.82 -13.38
CA GLY A 212 20.55 -11.25 -14.72
C GLY A 212 20.17 -9.78 -14.87
N ALA A 213 19.71 -9.10 -13.82
CA ALA A 213 19.46 -7.67 -13.85
C ALA A 213 20.76 -6.88 -13.71
N SER A 214 20.84 -5.71 -14.34
CA SER A 214 22.04 -4.86 -14.30
C SER A 214 21.89 -3.71 -13.29
N GLU A 215 22.99 -3.30 -12.67
CA GLU A 215 23.01 -2.08 -11.84
C GLU A 215 22.55 -0.84 -12.64
N ALA A 216 22.87 -0.80 -13.95
CA ALA A 216 22.42 0.31 -14.80
C ALA A 216 20.89 0.38 -14.91
N ALA A 217 20.20 -0.77 -14.98
CA ALA A 217 18.73 -0.80 -14.97
C ALA A 217 18.18 -0.28 -13.64
N TYR A 218 18.74 -0.71 -12.51
CA TYR A 218 18.38 -0.18 -11.19
C TYR A 218 18.55 1.34 -11.09
N ARG A 219 19.73 1.86 -11.49
CA ARG A 219 20.02 3.30 -11.47
C ARG A 219 19.10 4.11 -12.39
N ASN A 220 18.68 3.56 -13.52
CA ASN A 220 17.71 4.18 -14.41
C ASN A 220 16.33 4.28 -13.76
N VAL A 221 15.90 3.27 -13.01
CA VAL A 221 14.64 3.32 -12.23
C VAL A 221 14.71 4.43 -11.18
N VAL A 222 15.80 4.50 -10.42
CA VAL A 222 15.99 5.58 -9.43
C VAL A 222 16.00 6.96 -10.10
N ARG A 223 16.62 7.09 -11.27
CA ARG A 223 16.61 8.35 -12.05
C ARG A 223 15.19 8.72 -12.47
N ALA A 224 14.42 7.77 -12.99
CA ALA A 224 13.03 7.99 -13.38
C ALA A 224 12.16 8.42 -12.18
N GLN A 225 12.37 7.80 -11.01
CA GLN A 225 11.70 8.19 -9.78
C GLN A 225 12.03 9.62 -9.35
N LEU A 226 13.31 10.04 -9.47
CA LEU A 226 13.71 11.43 -9.21
C LEU A 226 13.09 12.42 -10.21
N CYS A 227 13.01 12.06 -11.51
CA CYS A 227 12.29 12.87 -12.49
C CYS A 227 10.83 13.05 -12.05
N ARG A 228 10.18 11.96 -11.67
CA ARG A 228 8.77 11.93 -11.24
C ARG A 228 8.53 12.85 -10.05
N THR A 229 9.30 12.69 -8.98
CA THR A 229 9.16 13.50 -7.76
C THR A 229 9.39 15.00 -8.05
N ARG A 230 10.49 15.34 -8.75
CA ARG A 230 10.82 16.75 -9.00
C ARG A 230 9.88 17.43 -10.01
N LEU A 231 9.36 16.67 -10.98
CA LEU A 231 8.36 17.19 -11.91
C LEU A 231 7.01 17.39 -11.20
N ALA A 232 6.61 16.46 -10.32
CA ALA A 232 5.39 16.61 -9.52
C ALA A 232 5.43 17.88 -8.67
N ASP A 233 6.55 18.15 -8.01
CA ASP A 233 6.76 19.39 -7.24
C ASP A 233 6.66 20.64 -8.14
N ALA A 234 7.31 20.62 -9.30
CA ALA A 234 7.27 21.74 -10.24
C ALA A 234 5.86 21.99 -10.79
N LEU A 235 5.12 20.93 -11.15
CA LEU A 235 3.74 21.05 -11.62
C LEU A 235 2.82 21.58 -10.52
N ALA A 236 3.02 21.14 -9.28
CA ALA A 236 2.25 21.63 -8.13
C ALA A 236 2.47 23.14 -7.91
N GLU A 237 3.72 23.62 -8.06
CA GLU A 237 4.03 25.06 -8.01
C GLU A 237 3.42 25.81 -9.19
N GLU A 238 3.58 25.33 -10.43
CA GLU A 238 3.06 25.95 -11.65
C GLU A 238 1.53 26.12 -11.59
N GLN A 239 0.82 25.11 -11.08
CA GLN A 239 -0.63 25.12 -10.97
C GLN A 239 -1.14 25.69 -9.64
N SER A 240 -0.25 26.11 -8.75
CA SER A 240 -0.61 26.63 -7.42
C SER A 240 -1.48 25.63 -6.65
N LEU A 241 -1.08 24.34 -6.61
CA LEU A 241 -1.80 23.29 -5.95
C LEU A 241 -2.00 23.64 -4.47
N SER A 242 -3.25 23.67 -4.02
CA SER A 242 -3.58 24.06 -2.66
C SER A 242 -3.10 23.02 -1.64
N ARG A 243 -2.43 23.50 -0.58
CA ARG A 243 -2.11 22.69 0.60
C ARG A 243 -3.27 22.62 1.61
N THR A 244 -4.39 23.27 1.33
CA THR A 244 -5.60 23.20 2.13
C THR A 244 -6.75 22.62 1.33
N ALA A 245 -7.69 22.02 2.03
CA ALA A 245 -8.97 21.57 1.47
C ALA A 245 -10.08 21.70 2.51
N LEU A 246 -11.30 21.79 2.02
CA LEU A 246 -12.45 21.62 2.87
C LEU A 246 -12.47 20.21 3.42
N GLN A 247 -12.50 20.07 4.75
CA GLN A 247 -12.53 18.79 5.46
C GLN A 247 -13.74 18.75 6.38
N ALA A 248 -14.29 17.56 6.56
CA ALA A 248 -15.41 17.33 7.45
C ALA A 248 -15.05 16.29 8.52
N SER A 249 -15.62 16.49 9.71
CA SER A 249 -15.68 15.47 10.76
C SER A 249 -17.08 14.92 10.83
N ILE A 250 -17.23 13.62 10.85
CA ILE A 250 -18.52 12.94 10.87
C ILE A 250 -18.57 11.86 11.93
N PHE A 251 -19.69 11.76 12.62
CA PHE A 251 -20.09 10.57 13.33
C PHE A 251 -20.84 9.65 12.36
N VAL A 252 -20.52 8.36 12.39
CA VAL A 252 -21.08 7.35 11.50
C VAL A 252 -21.72 6.26 12.33
N ILE A 253 -22.92 5.84 11.94
CA ILE A 253 -23.55 4.60 12.36
C ILE A 253 -23.76 3.77 11.12
N THR A 254 -23.41 2.49 11.18
CA THR A 254 -23.70 1.52 10.10
C THR A 254 -24.64 0.45 10.59
N ALA A 255 -25.42 -0.10 9.66
CA ALA A 255 -26.28 -1.26 9.89
C ALA A 255 -26.17 -2.24 8.70
N ASP A 256 -26.25 -3.54 9.01
CA ASP A 256 -26.15 -4.60 8.01
C ASP A 256 -27.48 -4.88 7.31
N THR A 257 -28.60 -4.40 7.87
CA THR A 257 -29.95 -4.56 7.31
C THR A 257 -30.74 -3.26 7.34
N GLU A 258 -31.71 -3.13 6.43
CA GLU A 258 -32.62 -1.98 6.38
C GLU A 258 -33.47 -1.87 7.66
N GLU A 259 -33.90 -3.01 8.24
CA GLU A 259 -34.65 -3.03 9.48
C GLU A 259 -33.84 -2.45 10.63
N ALA A 260 -32.57 -2.86 10.79
CA ALA A 260 -31.68 -2.34 11.83
C ALA A 260 -31.42 -0.85 11.64
N ALA A 261 -31.24 -0.40 10.39
CA ALA A 261 -31.07 1.02 10.08
C ALA A 261 -32.30 1.87 10.45
N ASN A 262 -33.51 1.37 10.14
CA ASN A 262 -34.76 2.04 10.50
C ASN A 262 -35.01 2.07 12.02
N GLU A 263 -34.60 1.03 12.76
CA GLU A 263 -34.64 1.04 14.22
C GLU A 263 -33.70 2.10 14.81
N VAL A 264 -32.47 2.23 14.26
CA VAL A 264 -31.51 3.28 14.64
C VAL A 264 -32.07 4.65 14.31
N GLN A 265 -32.70 4.83 13.14
CA GLN A 265 -33.32 6.11 12.78
C GLN A 265 -34.43 6.51 13.75
N ALA A 266 -35.30 5.56 14.13
CA ALA A 266 -36.33 5.81 15.13
C ALA A 266 -35.73 6.16 16.52
N GLN A 267 -34.61 5.57 16.89
CA GLN A 267 -33.88 5.91 18.11
C GLN A 267 -33.27 7.32 18.02
N ILE A 268 -32.71 7.68 16.87
CA ILE A 268 -32.19 9.04 16.64
C ILE A 268 -33.30 10.11 16.77
N GLU A 269 -34.47 9.82 16.21
CA GLU A 269 -35.63 10.74 16.32
C GLU A 269 -36.12 10.90 17.76
N ALA A 270 -36.05 9.84 18.58
CA ALA A 270 -36.52 9.84 19.96
C ALA A 270 -35.52 10.48 20.94
N ASP A 271 -34.24 10.10 20.84
CA ASP A 271 -33.20 10.34 21.85
C ASP A 271 -32.04 11.22 21.36
N GLY A 272 -32.00 11.53 20.06
CA GLY A 272 -30.94 12.27 19.38
C GLY A 272 -29.77 11.41 18.92
N TYR A 273 -29.07 11.87 17.88
CA TYR A 273 -28.03 11.12 17.18
C TYR A 273 -26.89 10.63 18.10
N LEU A 274 -26.31 11.53 18.90
CA LEU A 274 -25.20 11.19 19.78
C LEU A 274 -25.56 10.18 20.86
N THR A 275 -26.82 10.18 21.32
CA THR A 275 -27.30 9.17 22.28
C THR A 275 -27.38 7.79 21.63
N ALA A 276 -27.93 7.71 20.41
CA ALA A 276 -27.95 6.47 19.63
C ALA A 276 -26.54 5.97 19.34
N TRP A 277 -25.66 6.85 18.87
CA TRP A 277 -24.25 6.55 18.57
C TRP A 277 -23.51 5.97 19.78
N ASN A 278 -23.60 6.65 20.94
CA ASN A 278 -22.97 6.20 22.19
C ASN A 278 -23.55 4.86 22.68
N THR A 279 -24.86 4.65 22.47
CA THR A 279 -25.51 3.38 22.86
C THR A 279 -24.96 2.21 22.03
N ILE A 280 -24.76 2.42 20.72
CA ILE A 280 -24.20 1.41 19.83
C ILE A 280 -22.72 1.19 20.19
N GLN A 281 -21.93 2.26 20.39
CA GLN A 281 -20.53 2.17 20.76
C GLN A 281 -20.36 1.35 22.06
N SER A 282 -21.20 1.57 23.07
CA SER A 282 -21.12 0.85 24.33
C SER A 282 -21.43 -0.65 24.21
N ARG A 283 -22.19 -1.08 23.19
CA ARG A 283 -22.43 -2.50 22.90
C ARG A 283 -21.23 -3.14 22.17
N ILE A 284 -20.53 -2.39 21.31
CA ILE A 284 -19.33 -2.87 20.63
C ILE A 284 -18.20 -3.09 21.65
N ASP A 285 -18.07 -2.19 22.62
CA ASP A 285 -17.04 -2.24 23.66
C ASP A 285 -17.35 -3.25 24.79
N ASP A 286 -18.48 -3.96 24.72
CA ASP A 286 -18.86 -4.96 25.74
C ASP A 286 -18.02 -6.24 25.59
N PRO A 287 -17.13 -6.54 26.54
CA PRO A 287 -16.27 -7.74 26.49
C PRO A 287 -17.04 -9.07 26.71
N GLU A 288 -18.29 -8.99 27.13
CA GLU A 288 -19.15 -10.17 27.35
C GLU A 288 -20.03 -10.48 26.11
N ALA A 289 -20.01 -9.63 25.07
CA ALA A 289 -20.77 -9.86 23.84
C ALA A 289 -20.26 -11.11 23.11
N THR A 290 -21.14 -12.05 22.84
CA THR A 290 -20.83 -13.33 22.16
C THR A 290 -21.07 -13.29 20.67
N GLU A 291 -21.81 -12.31 20.17
CA GLU A 291 -22.14 -12.10 18.76
C GLU A 291 -21.87 -10.65 18.36
N ALA A 292 -21.39 -10.45 17.13
CA ALA A 292 -21.24 -9.12 16.57
C ALA A 292 -22.62 -8.46 16.43
N PRO A 293 -22.80 -7.22 16.93
CA PRO A 293 -24.07 -6.51 16.75
C PRO A 293 -24.29 -6.18 15.27
N PRO A 294 -25.57 -6.15 14.80
CA PRO A 294 -25.90 -5.81 13.42
C PRO A 294 -25.68 -4.32 13.10
N THR A 295 -25.22 -3.55 14.07
CA THR A 295 -24.94 -2.12 13.95
C THR A 295 -23.56 -1.79 14.51
N SER A 296 -22.86 -0.87 13.90
CA SER A 296 -21.60 -0.34 14.42
C SER A 296 -21.60 1.20 14.40
N SER A 297 -20.70 1.80 15.19
CA SER A 297 -20.53 3.24 15.22
C SER A 297 -19.04 3.59 15.31
N PHE A 298 -18.65 4.65 14.61
CA PHE A 298 -17.29 5.19 14.63
C PHE A 298 -17.29 6.67 14.25
N GLU A 299 -16.17 7.33 14.43
CA GLU A 299 -15.97 8.72 14.09
C GLU A 299 -14.84 8.85 13.06
N LEU A 300 -15.04 9.71 12.07
CA LEU A 300 -14.02 10.09 11.09
C LEU A 300 -13.74 11.59 11.27
N LEU A 301 -12.55 11.90 11.77
CA LEU A 301 -12.14 13.27 12.06
C LEU A 301 -11.40 13.88 10.88
N TRP A 302 -11.88 15.06 10.46
CA TRP A 302 -11.22 15.94 9.50
C TRP A 302 -10.71 15.21 8.26
N ARG A 303 -11.65 14.73 7.44
CA ARG A 303 -11.37 14.05 6.19
C ARG A 303 -11.79 14.90 5.01
N THR A 304 -11.01 14.85 3.93
CA THR A 304 -11.43 15.36 2.63
C THR A 304 -12.57 14.52 2.07
N GLN A 305 -13.29 15.03 1.07
CA GLN A 305 -14.38 14.28 0.44
C GLN A 305 -13.89 12.96 -0.17
N ASP A 306 -12.71 12.97 -0.81
CA ASP A 306 -12.12 11.78 -1.43
C ASP A 306 -11.72 10.74 -0.37
N SER A 307 -11.12 11.20 0.74
CA SER A 307 -10.77 10.33 1.87
C SER A 307 -12.02 9.72 2.55
N LEU A 308 -13.11 10.48 2.66
CA LEU A 308 -14.41 9.94 3.12
C LEU A 308 -14.98 8.96 2.11
N ALA A 309 -14.93 9.26 0.81
CA ALA A 309 -15.45 8.38 -0.23
C ALA A 309 -14.74 7.01 -0.23
N ALA A 310 -13.44 7.00 0.02
CA ALA A 310 -12.68 5.76 0.17
C ALA A 310 -13.05 4.96 1.44
N SER A 311 -13.55 5.64 2.49
CA SER A 311 -13.87 5.00 3.78
C SER A 311 -15.32 4.54 3.89
N VAL A 312 -16.28 5.33 3.38
CA VAL A 312 -17.73 5.13 3.60
C VAL A 312 -18.54 5.17 2.30
N GLY A 313 -17.87 5.27 1.16
CA GLY A 313 -18.52 5.35 -0.15
C GLY A 313 -18.83 6.79 -0.60
N ALA A 314 -18.88 6.96 -1.93
CA ALA A 314 -18.99 8.28 -2.56
C ALA A 314 -20.31 9.02 -2.23
N SER A 315 -21.43 8.30 -2.09
CA SER A 315 -22.74 8.89 -1.76
C SER A 315 -22.77 9.44 -0.35
N VAL A 316 -22.21 8.72 0.62
CA VAL A 316 -22.09 9.17 2.02
C VAL A 316 -21.15 10.36 2.13
N ALA A 317 -19.99 10.29 1.44
CA ALA A 317 -19.03 11.38 1.41
C ALA A 317 -19.64 12.67 0.82
N ALA A 318 -20.34 12.58 -0.31
CA ALA A 318 -21.01 13.74 -0.92
C ALA A 318 -22.02 14.37 0.06
N LEU A 319 -22.84 13.54 0.70
CA LEU A 319 -23.83 14.04 1.67
C LEU A 319 -23.15 14.68 2.88
N ALA A 320 -22.01 14.16 3.35
CA ALA A 320 -21.27 14.77 4.46
C ALA A 320 -20.80 16.20 4.17
N PHE A 321 -20.66 16.58 2.89
CA PHE A 321 -20.29 17.94 2.49
C PHE A 321 -21.50 18.84 2.21
N ASP A 322 -22.69 18.28 2.01
CA ASP A 322 -23.94 19.02 1.77
C ASP A 322 -24.80 19.17 3.03
N LEU A 323 -24.77 18.17 3.93
CA LEU A 323 -25.59 18.14 5.14
C LEU A 323 -25.21 19.28 6.10
N PRO A 324 -26.18 20.00 6.71
CA PRO A 324 -25.87 20.94 7.77
C PRO A 324 -25.13 20.29 8.94
N VAL A 325 -24.26 21.08 9.60
CA VAL A 325 -23.59 20.63 10.82
C VAL A 325 -24.59 20.39 11.92
N ASP A 326 -24.42 19.35 12.72
CA ASP A 326 -25.25 18.87 13.82
C ASP A 326 -26.66 18.37 13.41
N GLU A 327 -26.89 18.19 12.10
CA GLU A 327 -28.14 17.57 11.62
C GLU A 327 -27.86 16.11 11.20
N PRO A 328 -28.68 15.14 11.66
CA PRO A 328 -28.56 13.74 11.22
C PRO A 328 -29.05 13.56 9.79
N SER A 329 -28.45 12.61 9.07
CA SER A 329 -28.96 12.19 7.76
C SER A 329 -30.16 11.26 7.89
N ASP A 330 -30.91 11.11 6.80
CA ASP A 330 -31.73 9.93 6.55
C ASP A 330 -30.83 8.70 6.35
N VAL A 331 -31.43 7.50 6.30
CA VAL A 331 -30.73 6.26 5.98
C VAL A 331 -30.20 6.28 4.55
N ILE A 332 -28.92 5.98 4.38
CA ILE A 332 -28.21 5.91 3.08
C ILE A 332 -27.82 4.48 2.82
N ALA A 333 -28.37 3.88 1.78
CA ALA A 333 -27.98 2.53 1.34
C ALA A 333 -26.78 2.61 0.38
N VAL A 334 -25.74 1.85 0.66
CA VAL A 334 -24.52 1.72 -0.18
C VAL A 334 -24.35 0.27 -0.59
N ASP A 335 -24.35 0.02 -1.88
CA ASP A 335 -24.08 -1.30 -2.48
C ASP A 335 -22.57 -1.57 -2.45
N ASN A 336 -22.16 -2.68 -1.83
CA ASN A 336 -20.74 -3.07 -1.71
C ASN A 336 -20.23 -3.83 -2.96
N GLY A 337 -21.09 -4.14 -3.93
CA GLY A 337 -20.71 -4.81 -5.18
C GLY A 337 -20.57 -6.34 -5.07
N ASP A 338 -20.90 -6.93 -3.91
CA ASP A 338 -20.89 -8.37 -3.62
C ASP A 338 -22.27 -8.92 -3.23
N ASP A 339 -23.33 -8.32 -3.74
CA ASP A 339 -24.73 -8.56 -3.37
C ASP A 339 -25.05 -8.19 -1.90
N THR A 340 -24.17 -7.45 -1.21
CA THR A 340 -24.45 -6.92 0.13
C THR A 340 -24.66 -5.41 0.09
N THR A 341 -25.48 -4.92 1.03
CA THR A 341 -25.75 -3.49 1.18
C THR A 341 -25.44 -3.07 2.61
N THR A 342 -24.66 -2.02 2.78
CA THR A 342 -24.43 -1.38 4.08
C THR A 342 -25.29 -0.13 4.17
N TYR A 343 -25.97 0.04 5.28
CA TYR A 343 -26.81 1.21 5.55
C TYR A 343 -26.09 2.17 6.48
N TYR A 344 -26.03 3.44 6.09
CA TYR A 344 -25.33 4.49 6.82
C TYR A 344 -26.32 5.52 7.35
N LEU A 345 -26.06 5.99 8.57
CA LEU A 345 -26.64 7.21 9.12
C LEU A 345 -25.46 8.07 9.61
N ILE A 346 -25.39 9.31 9.18
CA ILE A 346 -24.28 10.20 9.54
C ILE A 346 -24.78 11.49 10.20
N MET A 347 -23.89 12.11 10.96
CA MET A 347 -24.03 13.47 11.44
C MET A 347 -22.70 14.19 11.32
N VAL A 348 -22.71 15.36 10.69
CA VAL A 348 -21.51 16.19 10.53
C VAL A 348 -21.28 16.97 11.82
N SER A 349 -20.14 16.78 12.48
CA SER A 349 -19.75 17.50 13.69
C SER A 349 -18.95 18.78 13.41
N GLY A 350 -18.37 18.90 12.22
CA GLY A 350 -17.65 20.11 11.81
C GLY A 350 -17.24 20.06 10.35
N ARG A 351 -17.09 21.24 9.74
CA ARG A 351 -16.63 21.40 8.36
C ARG A 351 -15.84 22.70 8.23
N GLU A 352 -14.57 22.61 7.85
CA GLU A 352 -13.72 23.79 7.68
C GLU A 352 -12.57 23.55 6.71
N GLU A 353 -11.99 24.64 6.17
CA GLU A 353 -10.73 24.60 5.42
C GLU A 353 -9.59 24.25 6.37
N ARG A 354 -8.87 23.16 6.09
CA ARG A 354 -7.74 22.69 6.89
C ARG A 354 -6.56 22.32 6.00
N GLU A 355 -5.37 22.37 6.59
CA GLU A 355 -4.16 21.88 5.93
C GLU A 355 -4.28 20.38 5.67
N LEU A 356 -3.88 19.96 4.46
CA LEU A 356 -3.80 18.56 4.08
C LEU A 356 -2.65 17.89 4.84
N SER A 357 -2.81 16.61 5.15
CA SER A 357 -1.66 15.80 5.55
C SER A 357 -0.65 15.73 4.39
N GLU A 358 0.62 15.48 4.71
CA GLU A 358 1.65 15.33 3.68
C GLU A 358 1.29 14.23 2.69
N SER A 359 0.74 13.12 3.16
CA SER A 359 0.29 12.00 2.31
C SER A 359 -0.83 12.42 1.34
N GLU A 360 -1.85 13.17 1.81
CA GLU A 360 -2.94 13.65 0.95
C GLU A 360 -2.44 14.67 -0.08
N TYR A 361 -1.50 15.53 0.31
CA TYR A 361 -0.88 16.47 -0.62
C TYR A 361 -0.06 15.75 -1.69
N GLN A 362 0.74 14.75 -1.31
CA GLN A 362 1.49 13.91 -2.25
C GLN A 362 0.56 13.14 -3.21
N THR A 363 -0.56 12.62 -2.73
CA THR A 363 -1.56 11.98 -3.60
C THR A 363 -2.07 12.94 -4.67
N ARG A 364 -2.37 14.18 -4.32
CA ARG A 364 -2.79 15.21 -5.30
C ARG A 364 -1.69 15.60 -6.28
N GLN A 365 -0.45 15.67 -5.82
CA GLN A 365 0.69 15.89 -6.70
C GLN A 365 0.84 14.75 -7.71
N GLU A 366 0.67 13.51 -7.27
CA GLU A 366 0.74 12.33 -8.11
C GLU A 366 -0.40 12.28 -9.14
N GLU A 367 -1.64 12.60 -8.74
CA GLU A 367 -2.79 12.71 -9.65
C GLU A 367 -2.56 13.78 -10.74
N LEU A 368 -1.98 14.91 -10.33
CA LEU A 368 -1.63 15.98 -11.26
C LEU A 368 -0.57 15.54 -12.26
N LEU A 369 0.48 14.85 -11.78
CA LEU A 369 1.53 14.30 -12.61
C LEU A 369 1.01 13.24 -13.56
N GLN A 370 0.15 12.33 -13.09
CA GLN A 370 -0.45 11.28 -13.90
C GLN A 370 -1.32 11.87 -15.02
N THR A 371 -2.17 12.85 -14.68
CA THR A 371 -2.97 13.56 -15.67
C THR A 371 -2.09 14.21 -16.74
N PHE A 372 -1.02 14.86 -16.34
CA PHE A 372 -0.04 15.45 -17.25
C PHE A 372 0.59 14.39 -18.17
N ALA A 373 1.05 13.27 -17.61
CA ALA A 373 1.69 12.20 -18.36
C ALA A 373 0.71 11.56 -19.38
N ASP A 374 -0.52 11.30 -18.99
CA ASP A 374 -1.57 10.75 -19.84
C ASP A 374 -1.91 11.68 -21.03
N GLU A 375 -1.97 12.99 -20.77
CA GLU A 375 -2.17 13.98 -21.82
C GLU A 375 -1.02 13.97 -22.85
N GLN A 376 0.22 13.86 -22.38
CA GLN A 376 1.40 13.82 -23.25
C GLN A 376 1.50 12.52 -24.05
N LEU A 377 1.10 11.38 -23.46
CA LEU A 377 1.11 10.08 -24.11
C LEU A 377 -0.03 9.93 -25.14
N THR A 378 -1.16 10.59 -24.90
CA THR A 378 -2.35 10.47 -25.77
C THR A 378 -2.02 10.91 -27.20
N GLY A 379 -2.11 9.97 -28.15
CA GLY A 379 -1.87 10.18 -29.57
C GLY A 379 -0.39 10.30 -29.98
N THR A 380 0.54 10.27 -29.04
CA THR A 380 2.00 10.34 -29.29
C THR A 380 2.70 9.01 -29.11
N LEU A 381 2.18 8.14 -28.23
CA LEU A 381 2.72 6.80 -28.01
C LEU A 381 2.39 5.88 -29.19
N GLN A 382 3.40 5.27 -29.78
CA GLN A 382 3.29 4.27 -30.84
C GLN A 382 4.11 3.04 -30.44
N LEU A 383 3.45 1.89 -30.33
CA LEU A 383 4.10 0.61 -30.04
C LEU A 383 4.44 -0.11 -31.35
N ASN A 384 5.61 -0.73 -31.40
CA ASN A 384 6.06 -1.57 -32.50
C ASN A 384 5.95 -3.03 -32.09
N GLU A 385 5.28 -3.87 -32.88
CA GLU A 385 5.04 -5.30 -32.59
C GLU A 385 6.31 -6.15 -32.39
N LEU A 386 7.49 -5.60 -32.68
CA LEU A 386 8.77 -6.30 -32.51
C LEU A 386 8.97 -6.82 -31.09
N TRP A 387 8.50 -6.09 -30.08
CA TRP A 387 8.69 -6.45 -28.69
C TRP A 387 7.99 -7.76 -28.31
N ARG A 388 6.80 -8.06 -28.84
CA ARG A 388 6.02 -9.26 -28.49
C ARG A 388 6.79 -10.57 -28.67
N SER A 389 7.59 -10.68 -29.72
CA SER A 389 8.42 -11.86 -30.00
C SER A 389 9.76 -11.87 -29.28
N ARG A 390 10.04 -10.87 -28.44
CA ARG A 390 11.34 -10.61 -27.81
C ARG A 390 11.25 -10.37 -26.30
N VAL A 391 10.10 -10.67 -25.70
CA VAL A 391 9.91 -10.54 -24.25
C VAL A 391 10.88 -11.46 -23.53
N PRO A 392 11.67 -10.95 -22.58
CA PRO A 392 12.51 -11.80 -21.72
C PRO A 392 11.65 -12.68 -20.80
N THR A 393 11.92 -13.97 -20.80
CA THR A 393 11.30 -14.95 -19.91
C THR A 393 12.19 -15.28 -18.69
N LEU A 394 13.39 -14.74 -18.68
CA LEU A 394 14.33 -14.84 -17.55
C LEU A 394 14.35 -13.55 -16.73
N PRO A 395 14.59 -13.66 -15.40
CA PRO A 395 14.70 -14.88 -14.60
C PRO A 395 13.36 -15.61 -14.47
N VAL A 396 13.42 -16.95 -14.36
CA VAL A 396 12.23 -17.80 -14.19
C VAL A 396 11.85 -17.86 -12.72
N LEU A 397 10.55 -17.75 -12.42
CA LEU A 397 10.02 -17.99 -11.08
C LEU A 397 10.26 -19.45 -10.65
N ASP A 398 10.74 -19.67 -9.43
CA ASP A 398 10.94 -21.01 -8.89
C ASP A 398 9.61 -21.77 -8.81
N SER A 399 9.63 -23.02 -9.25
CA SER A 399 8.47 -23.91 -9.27
C SER A 399 7.84 -24.14 -7.89
N LYS A 400 8.55 -23.90 -6.80
CA LYS A 400 8.01 -23.96 -5.44
C LYS A 400 6.81 -23.01 -5.26
N PHE A 401 6.83 -21.83 -5.89
CA PHE A 401 5.74 -20.87 -5.83
C PHE A 401 4.51 -21.26 -6.69
N LEU A 402 4.65 -22.30 -7.53
CA LEU A 402 3.58 -22.80 -8.41
C LEU A 402 2.95 -24.10 -7.88
N ALA A 403 3.54 -24.72 -6.87
CA ALA A 403 3.00 -25.92 -6.27
C ALA A 403 1.68 -25.62 -5.57
N ALA A 404 0.70 -26.52 -5.71
CA ALA A 404 -0.52 -26.41 -4.90
C ALA A 404 -0.14 -26.38 -3.41
N PRO A 405 -0.74 -25.54 -2.57
CA PRO A 405 -0.45 -25.51 -1.15
C PRO A 405 -0.66 -26.92 -0.59
N THR A 406 0.40 -27.47 0.02
CA THR A 406 0.29 -28.75 0.70
C THR A 406 -0.76 -28.56 1.78
N ALA A 407 -1.87 -29.31 1.69
CA ALA A 407 -2.89 -29.27 2.73
C ALA A 407 -2.16 -29.47 4.07
N THR A 408 -2.26 -28.47 4.93
CA THR A 408 -1.79 -28.59 6.32
C THR A 408 -2.41 -29.90 6.84
N PRO A 409 -1.64 -30.87 7.34
CA PRO A 409 -2.24 -32.07 7.89
C PRO A 409 -3.25 -31.59 8.92
N GLU A 410 -4.53 -31.88 8.64
CA GLU A 410 -5.60 -31.70 9.61
C GLU A 410 -5.07 -32.34 10.87
N LEU A 411 -4.84 -31.56 11.93
CA LEU A 411 -4.47 -32.08 13.22
C LEU A 411 -5.61 -33.04 13.55
N GLU A 412 -5.36 -34.37 13.36
CA GLU A 412 -6.29 -35.40 13.84
C GLU A 412 -6.59 -34.97 15.27
N ALA A 413 -7.83 -34.57 15.48
CA ALA A 413 -8.32 -34.29 16.82
C ALA A 413 -8.02 -35.57 17.63
N THR A 414 -6.92 -35.50 18.38
CA THR A 414 -6.60 -36.53 19.36
C THR A 414 -7.84 -36.59 20.25
N GLU A 415 -8.71 -37.58 20.03
CA GLU A 415 -9.83 -37.86 20.94
C GLU A 415 -9.21 -37.81 22.32
N ALA A 416 -9.57 -36.79 23.09
CA ALA A 416 -9.19 -36.69 24.47
C ALA A 416 -9.81 -37.95 25.14
N VAL A 417 -8.97 -38.96 25.39
CA VAL A 417 -9.31 -40.10 26.21
C VAL A 417 -9.62 -39.51 27.59
N ILE A 418 -10.91 -39.25 27.83
CA ILE A 418 -11.40 -38.92 29.17
C ILE A 418 -11.12 -40.16 30.00
N PRO A 419 -10.25 -40.13 31.03
CA PRO A 419 -10.06 -41.27 31.90
C PRO A 419 -11.40 -41.53 32.60
N THR A 420 -12.06 -42.64 32.28
CA THR A 420 -13.22 -43.11 33.01
C THR A 420 -12.73 -43.43 34.43
N ILE A 421 -13.04 -42.56 35.37
CA ILE A 421 -12.86 -42.84 36.79
C ILE A 421 -13.85 -43.95 37.13
N ALA A 422 -13.33 -45.16 37.33
CA ALA A 422 -14.12 -46.27 37.87
C ALA A 422 -14.58 -45.86 39.27
N VAL A 423 -15.89 -45.63 39.42
CA VAL A 423 -16.51 -45.47 40.72
C VAL A 423 -16.53 -46.86 41.32
N GLU A 424 -15.67 -47.14 42.32
CA GLU A 424 -15.80 -48.34 43.18
C GLU A 424 -17.12 -48.24 43.93
N GLU A 425 -18.00 -49.21 43.65
CA GLU A 425 -19.20 -49.46 44.48
C GLU A 425 -18.79 -49.78 45.93
N PRO A 426 -19.41 -49.19 46.96
CA PRO A 426 -19.08 -49.50 48.32
C PRO A 426 -19.53 -50.94 48.66
N THR A 427 -18.54 -51.78 49.00
CA THR A 427 -18.76 -53.16 49.50
C THR A 427 -19.59 -53.10 50.80
N VAL A 428 -20.79 -53.58 50.73
CA VAL A 428 -21.69 -53.81 51.90
C VAL A 428 -21.05 -54.86 52.81
N ALA A 429 -20.70 -54.49 54.02
CA ALA A 429 -20.24 -55.41 55.05
C ALA A 429 -21.37 -56.36 55.49
N PRO A 430 -21.10 -57.67 55.70
CA PRO A 430 -22.11 -58.61 56.15
C PRO A 430 -22.54 -58.37 57.61
N GLU A 431 -23.84 -58.42 57.86
CA GLU A 431 -24.45 -58.36 59.17
C GLU A 431 -23.94 -59.48 60.08
N PRO A 432 -23.77 -59.26 61.39
CA PRO A 432 -23.38 -60.27 62.33
C PRO A 432 -24.64 -61.18 62.64
N THR A 433 -24.49 -62.47 62.40
CA THR A 433 -25.44 -63.49 62.79
C THR A 433 -25.43 -63.64 64.31
N THR A 434 -26.56 -63.35 64.97
CA THR A 434 -26.86 -63.76 66.36
C THR A 434 -27.21 -65.20 66.37
N THR A 435 -26.37 -66.01 67.03
CA THR A 435 -26.77 -67.34 67.52
C THR A 435 -27.09 -67.25 69.00
N GLU A 436 -28.22 -67.81 69.33
CA GLU A 436 -28.71 -68.12 70.62
C GLU A 436 -27.72 -68.88 71.49
#